data_53c3ee31b71f3ed046999af74cd054d0
#
_entry.id   53c3ee31b71f3ed046999af74cd054d0
#
_cell.length_a   1.000
_cell.length_b   1.000
_cell.length_c   1.000
_cell.angle_alpha   90.00
_cell.angle_beta   90.00
_cell.angle_gamma   90.00
#
_symmetry.space_group_name_H-M   'P 1'
#
loop_
_entity.id
_entity.type
_entity.pdbx_description
1 polymer ?
#
loop_
_entity_poly.entity_id
_entity_poly.type
_entity_poly.pdbx_seq_one_letter_code
_entity_poly.pdbx_strand_id
1 'polypeptide(L)'
;MRNPTQTDVARMDGVSRGLVSLALAGRPGVSSATRRRLQDAADRLGYSRDLSAASLATGSSPVLGIILPNLRNPFFETVVSYLSVAAERVGWLPLVGTASDDTRHEEAVLRRFREFRAVGVIVVSPVGDLESLAALSGPTSPLVLLGAENQSGVV
;
A
#
# COMPACT_ATOMS: atom_id res chain seq x y z
N MET A 1 -26.74 2.36 -6.72
CA MET A 1 -26.60 3.04 -5.41
C MET A 1 -25.32 3.85 -5.44
N ARG A 2 -25.33 5.10 -4.98
CA ARG A 2 -24.13 5.95 -4.86
C ARG A 2 -23.34 5.56 -3.60
N ASN A 3 -22.03 5.40 -3.71
CA ASN A 3 -21.20 5.16 -2.52
C ASN A 3 -21.25 6.39 -1.59
N PRO A 4 -21.35 6.18 -0.27
CA PRO A 4 -21.29 7.27 0.70
C PRO A 4 -19.97 8.05 0.57
N THR A 5 -20.02 9.34 0.92
CA THR A 5 -18.87 10.25 0.83
C THR A 5 -18.55 10.85 2.21
N GLN A 6 -17.36 11.47 2.35
CA GLN A 6 -17.03 12.25 3.56
C GLN A 6 -18.06 13.35 3.86
N THR A 7 -18.72 13.89 2.83
CA THR A 7 -19.78 14.88 3.01
C THR A 7 -21.02 14.25 3.67
N ASP A 8 -21.32 13.01 3.34
CA ASP A 8 -22.46 12.31 3.94
C ASP A 8 -22.18 11.99 5.42
N VAL A 9 -20.94 11.59 5.77
CA VAL A 9 -20.49 11.42 7.14
C VAL A 9 -20.56 12.75 7.92
N ALA A 10 -20.07 13.82 7.32
CA ALA A 10 -20.10 15.16 7.91
C ALA A 10 -21.52 15.63 8.21
N ARG A 11 -22.45 15.39 7.28
CA ARG A 11 -23.88 15.72 7.44
C ARG A 11 -24.52 14.90 8.57
N MET A 12 -24.23 13.61 8.62
CA MET A 12 -24.78 12.71 9.66
C MET A 12 -24.38 13.13 11.06
N ASP A 13 -23.15 13.61 11.24
CA ASP A 13 -22.58 13.95 12.56
C ASP A 13 -22.57 15.46 12.85
N GLY A 14 -23.10 16.30 11.96
CA GLY A 14 -23.22 17.75 12.15
C GLY A 14 -21.89 18.51 12.17
N VAL A 15 -20.87 18.02 11.46
CA VAL A 15 -19.51 18.59 11.46
C VAL A 15 -19.07 18.99 10.06
N SER A 16 -17.93 19.69 9.95
CA SER A 16 -17.34 20.03 8.64
C SER A 16 -16.70 18.79 7.97
N ARG A 17 -16.75 18.73 6.63
CA ARG A 17 -16.03 17.71 5.86
C ARG A 17 -14.52 17.69 6.17
N GLY A 18 -13.93 18.86 6.45
CA GLY A 18 -12.51 18.97 6.82
C GLY A 18 -12.20 18.23 8.11
N LEU A 19 -13.07 18.34 9.14
CA LEU A 19 -12.90 17.60 10.38
C LEU A 19 -13.04 16.09 10.17
N VAL A 20 -13.99 15.63 9.36
CA VAL A 20 -14.12 14.21 8.97
C VAL A 20 -12.84 13.72 8.28
N SER A 21 -12.31 14.48 7.32
CA SER A 21 -11.08 14.14 6.62
C SER A 21 -9.88 14.00 7.57
N LEU A 22 -9.70 14.93 8.50
CA LEU A 22 -8.62 14.88 9.50
C LEU A 22 -8.80 13.70 10.46
N ALA A 23 -10.02 13.46 10.95
CA ALA A 23 -10.32 12.39 11.87
C ALA A 23 -10.06 11.01 11.27
N LEU A 24 -10.63 10.74 10.08
CA LEU A 24 -10.50 9.46 9.39
C LEU A 24 -9.09 9.22 8.81
N ALA A 25 -8.32 10.29 8.59
CA ALA A 25 -6.91 10.19 8.18
C ALA A 25 -5.93 9.99 9.35
N GLY A 26 -6.41 9.95 10.59
CA GLY A 26 -5.54 9.79 11.75
C GLY A 26 -4.69 11.03 12.07
N ARG A 27 -4.96 12.20 11.43
CA ARG A 27 -4.14 13.39 11.56
C ARG A 27 -4.25 14.03 12.95
N PRO A 28 -3.20 14.72 13.43
CA PRO A 28 -3.26 15.46 14.72
C PRO A 28 -4.32 16.58 14.67
N GLY A 29 -4.73 17.07 15.85
CA GLY A 29 -5.74 18.14 15.97
C GLY A 29 -7.17 17.65 16.13
N VAL A 30 -7.41 16.34 16.21
CA VAL A 30 -8.74 15.75 16.49
C VAL A 30 -8.66 14.88 17.74
N SER A 31 -9.55 15.12 18.71
CA SER A 31 -9.61 14.34 19.95
C SER A 31 -9.94 12.86 19.65
N SER A 32 -9.49 11.95 20.52
CA SER A 32 -9.77 10.51 20.39
C SER A 32 -11.27 10.20 20.44
N ALA A 33 -12.04 10.97 21.23
CA ALA A 33 -13.49 10.82 21.30
C ALA A 33 -14.17 11.24 19.99
N THR A 34 -13.78 12.39 19.42
CA THR A 34 -14.30 12.85 18.13
C THR A 34 -13.94 11.88 17.01
N ARG A 35 -12.71 11.36 17.02
CA ARG A 35 -12.25 10.37 16.02
C ARG A 35 -13.10 9.11 16.05
N ARG A 36 -13.31 8.52 17.23
CA ARG A 36 -14.17 7.34 17.39
C ARG A 36 -15.59 7.61 16.89
N ARG A 37 -16.20 8.72 17.32
CA ARG A 37 -17.56 9.09 16.89
C ARG A 37 -17.69 9.20 15.38
N LEU A 38 -16.72 9.81 14.69
CA LEU A 38 -16.73 9.94 13.23
C LEU A 38 -16.43 8.62 12.53
N GLN A 39 -15.62 7.75 13.12
CA GLN A 39 -15.43 6.40 12.61
C GLN A 39 -16.72 5.58 12.68
N ASP A 40 -17.41 5.60 13.83
CA ASP A 40 -18.71 4.94 14.00
C ASP A 40 -19.76 5.46 13.02
N ALA A 41 -19.76 6.76 12.73
CA ALA A 41 -20.66 7.35 11.74
C ALA A 41 -20.32 6.89 10.31
N ALA A 42 -19.04 6.79 9.97
CA ALA A 42 -18.56 6.27 8.69
C ALA A 42 -18.99 4.80 8.51
N ASP A 43 -18.78 3.98 9.54
CA ASP A 43 -19.13 2.55 9.54
C ASP A 43 -20.63 2.32 9.36
N ARG A 44 -21.47 3.10 10.06
CA ARG A 44 -22.94 3.05 9.91
C ARG A 44 -23.42 3.41 8.53
N LEU A 45 -22.74 4.33 7.84
CA LEU A 45 -23.06 4.71 6.47
C LEU A 45 -22.49 3.72 5.44
N GLY A 46 -21.62 2.78 5.84
CA GLY A 46 -20.83 1.96 4.93
C GLY A 46 -19.83 2.80 4.12
N TYR A 47 -19.37 3.92 4.69
CA TYR A 47 -18.34 4.74 4.06
C TYR A 47 -16.99 4.06 4.19
N SER A 48 -16.34 3.77 3.08
CA SER A 48 -14.94 3.40 3.02
C SER A 48 -14.12 4.54 2.37
N ARG A 49 -12.94 4.78 2.93
CA ARG A 49 -12.04 5.77 2.35
C ARG A 49 -11.57 5.32 0.98
N ASP A 50 -11.78 6.15 -0.02
CA ASP A 50 -11.22 5.94 -1.35
C ASP A 50 -9.71 6.21 -1.31
N LEU A 51 -8.93 5.11 -1.29
CA LEU A 51 -7.47 5.17 -1.30
C LEU A 51 -6.94 5.73 -2.63
N SER A 52 -7.67 5.56 -3.73
CA SER A 52 -7.28 6.07 -5.04
C SER A 52 -7.35 7.60 -5.05
N ALA A 53 -8.44 8.16 -4.53
CA ALA A 53 -8.58 9.61 -4.39
C ALA A 53 -7.56 10.22 -3.41
N ALA A 54 -7.26 9.50 -2.31
CA ALA A 54 -6.22 9.91 -1.36
C ALA A 54 -4.83 9.88 -1.98
N SER A 55 -4.52 8.86 -2.77
CA SER A 55 -3.24 8.69 -3.47
C SER A 55 -3.02 9.78 -4.54
N LEU A 56 -4.08 10.21 -5.21
CA LEU A 56 -4.02 11.34 -6.14
C LEU A 56 -3.62 12.64 -5.44
N ALA A 57 -4.13 12.89 -4.23
CA ALA A 57 -3.83 14.09 -3.46
C ALA A 57 -2.43 14.10 -2.84
N THR A 58 -1.88 12.93 -2.51
CA THR A 58 -0.58 12.77 -1.82
C THR A 58 0.55 12.34 -2.75
N GLY A 59 0.24 11.89 -3.97
CA GLY A 59 1.20 11.34 -4.93
C GLY A 59 1.61 9.89 -4.66
N SER A 60 1.20 9.29 -3.52
CA SER A 60 1.50 7.90 -3.17
C SER A 60 0.31 7.23 -2.47
N SER A 61 0.18 5.92 -2.59
CA SER A 61 -0.76 5.12 -1.82
C SER A 61 -0.06 4.47 -0.61
N PRO A 62 -0.78 4.10 0.46
CA PRO A 62 -0.18 3.38 1.58
C PRO A 62 0.08 1.90 1.26
N VAL A 63 0.15 1.52 0.00
CA VAL A 63 0.39 0.13 -0.43
C VAL A 63 1.88 -0.14 -0.49
N LEU A 64 2.35 -1.18 0.21
CA LEU A 64 3.66 -1.79 0.03
C LEU A 64 3.51 -3.02 -0.86
N GLY A 65 4.11 -3.02 -2.04
CA GLY A 65 4.17 -4.19 -2.91
C GLY A 65 5.18 -5.21 -2.40
N ILE A 66 4.81 -6.49 -2.39
CA ILE A 66 5.73 -7.61 -2.10
C ILE A 66 5.60 -8.59 -3.28
N ILE A 67 6.68 -8.82 -4.00
CA ILE A 67 6.71 -9.76 -5.13
C ILE A 67 7.51 -10.98 -4.73
N LEU A 68 6.95 -12.16 -4.96
CA LEU A 68 7.55 -13.48 -4.71
C LEU A 68 7.66 -14.25 -6.02
N PRO A 69 8.63 -15.15 -6.18
CA PRO A 69 8.67 -16.05 -7.34
C PRO A 69 7.40 -16.89 -7.45
N ASN A 70 6.99 -17.48 -6.33
CA ASN A 70 5.78 -18.33 -6.22
C ASN A 70 5.38 -18.48 -4.74
N LEU A 71 4.31 -19.22 -4.45
CA LEU A 71 3.81 -19.50 -3.09
C LEU A 71 4.08 -20.95 -2.62
N ARG A 72 4.95 -21.70 -3.32
CA ARG A 72 5.18 -23.13 -3.03
C ARG A 72 6.20 -23.37 -1.92
N ASN A 73 7.08 -22.40 -1.66
CA ASN A 73 8.13 -22.54 -0.65
C ASN A 73 7.67 -21.90 0.68
N PRO A 74 7.61 -22.69 1.80
CA PRO A 74 7.24 -22.17 3.10
C PRO A 74 8.11 -21.01 3.63
N PHE A 75 9.34 -20.86 3.11
CA PHE A 75 10.19 -19.73 3.40
C PHE A 75 9.49 -18.39 3.05
N PHE A 76 8.79 -18.33 1.92
CA PHE A 76 8.09 -17.11 1.50
C PHE A 76 6.93 -16.73 2.42
N GLU A 77 6.22 -17.72 2.98
CA GLU A 77 5.19 -17.47 3.99
C GLU A 77 5.76 -16.72 5.20
N THR A 78 6.91 -17.20 5.70
CA THR A 78 7.59 -16.57 6.83
C THR A 78 8.03 -15.14 6.51
N VAL A 79 8.66 -14.92 5.34
CA VAL A 79 9.09 -13.58 4.90
C VAL A 79 7.92 -12.63 4.77
N VAL A 80 6.84 -13.04 4.10
CA VAL A 80 5.63 -12.22 3.93
C VAL A 80 5.01 -11.88 5.28
N SER A 81 4.95 -12.83 6.20
CA SER A 81 4.39 -12.60 7.54
C SER A 81 5.16 -11.50 8.29
N TYR A 82 6.49 -11.56 8.31
CA TYR A 82 7.31 -10.53 8.96
C TYR A 82 7.20 -9.16 8.26
N LEU A 83 7.24 -9.13 6.93
CA LEU A 83 7.11 -7.91 6.15
C LEU A 83 5.73 -7.28 6.36
N SER A 84 4.67 -8.08 6.41
CA SER A 84 3.30 -7.61 6.64
C SER A 84 3.16 -6.94 8.00
N VAL A 85 3.63 -7.60 9.07
CA VAL A 85 3.60 -7.02 10.42
C VAL A 85 4.40 -5.71 10.48
N ALA A 86 5.56 -5.65 9.83
CA ALA A 86 6.38 -4.44 9.80
C ALA A 86 5.69 -3.30 9.03
N ALA A 87 5.09 -3.60 7.88
CA ALA A 87 4.35 -2.63 7.07
C ALA A 87 3.15 -2.06 7.82
N GLU A 88 2.35 -2.90 8.46
CA GLU A 88 1.18 -2.49 9.22
C GLU A 88 1.53 -1.57 10.40
N ARG A 89 2.66 -1.80 11.06
CA ARG A 89 3.14 -0.92 12.16
C ARG A 89 3.37 0.52 11.73
N VAL A 90 3.71 0.75 10.47
CA VAL A 90 3.92 2.09 9.89
C VAL A 90 2.72 2.57 9.07
N GLY A 91 1.60 1.84 9.12
CA GLY A 91 0.35 2.19 8.46
C GLY A 91 0.34 1.87 6.96
N TRP A 92 1.20 0.96 6.49
CA TRP A 92 1.19 0.49 5.11
C TRP A 92 0.37 -0.80 4.96
N LEU A 93 -0.30 -0.93 3.83
CA LEU A 93 -1.06 -2.11 3.45
C LEU A 93 -0.16 -3.03 2.59
N PRO A 94 0.27 -4.18 3.10
CA PRO A 94 1.03 -5.14 2.31
C PRO A 94 0.13 -5.76 1.23
N LEU A 95 0.61 -5.76 0.00
CA LEU A 95 -0.07 -6.39 -1.13
C LEU A 95 0.92 -7.34 -1.82
N VAL A 96 0.58 -8.63 -1.84
CA VAL A 96 1.45 -9.67 -2.36
C VAL A 96 1.09 -9.98 -3.81
N GLY A 97 2.11 -10.01 -4.67
CA GLY A 97 2.04 -10.52 -6.03
C GLY A 97 3.02 -11.67 -6.23
N THR A 98 2.79 -12.52 -7.22
CA THR A 98 3.72 -13.59 -7.59
C THR A 98 4.22 -13.42 -9.01
N ALA A 99 5.50 -13.73 -9.23
CA ALA A 99 6.13 -13.73 -10.53
C ALA A 99 5.80 -15.00 -11.35
N SER A 100 5.24 -16.03 -10.72
CA SER A 100 4.96 -17.33 -11.35
C SER A 100 6.22 -17.97 -11.99
N ASP A 101 7.39 -17.72 -11.41
CA ASP A 101 8.71 -18.14 -11.91
C ASP A 101 9.01 -17.66 -13.35
N ASP A 102 8.44 -16.50 -13.75
CA ASP A 102 8.58 -15.91 -15.08
C ASP A 102 9.00 -14.44 -14.98
N THR A 103 10.11 -14.08 -15.62
CA THR A 103 10.69 -12.74 -15.60
C THR A 103 9.74 -11.67 -16.16
N ARG A 104 9.03 -11.96 -17.25
CA ARG A 104 8.10 -11.00 -17.85
C ARG A 104 6.91 -10.75 -16.95
N HIS A 105 6.49 -11.80 -16.25
CA HIS A 105 5.40 -11.70 -15.29
C HIS A 105 5.84 -10.89 -14.07
N GLU A 106 7.05 -11.10 -13.57
CA GLU A 106 7.64 -10.30 -12.47
C GLU A 106 7.65 -8.81 -12.81
N GLU A 107 8.17 -8.44 -13.98
CA GLU A 107 8.16 -7.06 -14.45
C GLU A 107 6.73 -6.49 -14.58
N ALA A 108 5.80 -7.28 -15.10
CA ALA A 108 4.40 -6.85 -15.24
C ALA A 108 3.76 -6.57 -13.87
N VAL A 109 4.03 -7.42 -12.87
CA VAL A 109 3.55 -7.21 -11.50
C VAL A 109 4.18 -5.96 -10.88
N LEU A 110 5.49 -5.75 -11.09
CA LEU A 110 6.18 -4.54 -10.63
C LEU A 110 5.58 -3.27 -11.24
N ARG A 111 5.32 -3.26 -12.56
CA ARG A 111 4.64 -2.13 -13.23
C ARG A 111 3.27 -1.85 -12.63
N ARG A 112 2.48 -2.88 -12.33
CA ARG A 112 1.17 -2.72 -11.68
C ARG A 112 1.27 -2.07 -10.30
N PHE A 113 2.24 -2.46 -9.47
CA PHE A 113 2.44 -1.80 -8.18
C PHE A 113 2.79 -0.32 -8.34
N ARG A 114 3.53 0.05 -9.37
CA ARG A 114 3.77 1.47 -9.71
C ARG A 114 2.50 2.20 -10.15
N GLU A 115 1.65 1.56 -10.96
CA GLU A 115 0.35 2.10 -11.35
C GLU A 115 -0.55 2.34 -10.13
N PHE A 116 -0.50 1.46 -9.14
CA PHE A 116 -1.14 1.65 -7.83
C PHE A 116 -0.47 2.72 -6.97
N ARG A 117 0.63 3.35 -7.45
CA ARG A 117 1.42 4.32 -6.68
C ARG A 117 1.88 3.77 -5.34
N ALA A 118 2.26 2.50 -5.31
CA ALA A 118 2.79 1.85 -4.11
C ALA A 118 3.90 2.70 -3.49
N VAL A 119 3.93 2.80 -2.16
CA VAL A 119 4.95 3.54 -1.41
C VAL A 119 6.34 2.96 -1.61
N GLY A 120 6.42 1.69 -1.99
CA GLY A 120 7.62 0.97 -2.35
C GLY A 120 7.27 -0.46 -2.77
N VAL A 121 8.23 -1.16 -3.36
CA VAL A 121 8.10 -2.57 -3.73
C VAL A 121 9.30 -3.35 -3.21
N ILE A 122 9.05 -4.49 -2.61
CA ILE A 122 10.06 -5.48 -2.21
C ILE A 122 9.93 -6.69 -3.13
N VAL A 123 10.98 -7.03 -3.85
CA VAL A 123 11.05 -8.26 -4.64
C VAL A 123 11.91 -9.27 -3.88
N VAL A 124 11.32 -10.38 -3.50
CA VAL A 124 11.97 -11.45 -2.74
C VAL A 124 12.41 -12.54 -3.70
N SER A 125 13.68 -12.89 -3.70
CA SER A 125 14.30 -13.85 -4.61
C SER A 125 13.92 -13.55 -6.07
N PRO A 126 14.36 -12.41 -6.62
CA PRO A 126 14.01 -11.99 -7.97
C PRO A 126 14.31 -13.08 -8.99
N VAL A 127 13.42 -13.25 -9.95
CA VAL A 127 13.53 -14.22 -11.06
C VAL A 127 14.20 -13.58 -12.26
N GLY A 128 13.96 -12.28 -12.45
CA GLY A 128 14.46 -11.52 -13.57
C GLY A 128 15.83 -10.91 -13.36
N ASP A 129 16.32 -10.25 -14.39
CA ASP A 129 17.56 -9.48 -14.35
C ASP A 129 17.43 -8.25 -13.45
N LEU A 130 18.39 -8.07 -12.53
CA LEU A 130 18.37 -7.02 -11.53
C LEU A 130 18.44 -5.61 -12.14
N GLU A 131 19.19 -5.44 -13.24
CA GLU A 131 19.27 -4.14 -13.93
C GLU A 131 17.93 -3.76 -14.55
N SER A 132 17.25 -4.72 -15.18
CA SER A 132 15.91 -4.52 -15.74
C SER A 132 14.89 -4.16 -14.66
N LEU A 133 14.93 -4.83 -13.53
CA LEU A 133 14.06 -4.51 -12.38
C LEU A 133 14.38 -3.13 -11.80
N ALA A 134 15.67 -2.81 -11.64
CA ALA A 134 16.12 -1.51 -11.15
C ALA A 134 15.71 -0.37 -12.10
N ALA A 135 15.81 -0.57 -13.40
CA ALA A 135 15.35 0.40 -14.41
C ALA A 135 13.83 0.68 -14.33
N LEU A 136 13.06 -0.28 -13.83
CA LEU A 136 11.64 -0.12 -13.56
C LEU A 136 11.36 0.60 -12.24
N SER A 137 12.36 0.81 -11.37
CA SER A 137 12.19 1.61 -10.16
C SER A 137 12.05 3.10 -10.49
N GLY A 138 11.53 3.87 -9.55
CA GLY A 138 11.37 5.31 -9.75
C GLY A 138 11.46 6.05 -8.41
N PRO A 139 11.70 7.37 -8.43
CA PRO A 139 11.94 8.16 -7.22
C PRO A 139 10.74 8.16 -6.25
N THR A 140 9.55 7.88 -6.74
CA THR A 140 8.31 7.86 -5.94
C THR A 140 7.90 6.47 -5.47
N SER A 141 8.59 5.41 -5.93
CA SER A 141 8.31 4.02 -5.56
C SER A 141 9.64 3.24 -5.53
N PRO A 142 10.39 3.36 -4.42
CA PRO A 142 11.67 2.68 -4.26
C PRO A 142 11.50 1.16 -4.36
N LEU A 143 12.53 0.51 -4.91
CA LEU A 143 12.61 -0.93 -5.09
C LEU A 143 13.66 -1.50 -4.13
N VAL A 144 13.29 -2.55 -3.41
CA VAL A 144 14.20 -3.35 -2.58
C VAL A 144 14.25 -4.77 -3.14
N LEU A 145 15.44 -5.27 -3.40
CA LEU A 145 15.67 -6.65 -3.86
C LEU A 145 16.22 -7.46 -2.69
N LEU A 146 15.49 -8.48 -2.27
CA LEU A 146 15.84 -9.34 -1.15
C LEU A 146 16.24 -10.73 -1.67
N GLY A 147 17.42 -11.21 -1.26
CA GLY A 147 17.93 -12.51 -1.71
C GLY A 147 18.45 -12.51 -3.15
N ALA A 148 18.77 -11.32 -3.68
CA ALA A 148 19.54 -11.19 -4.90
C ALA A 148 21.02 -11.50 -4.61
N GLU A 149 21.67 -12.28 -5.47
CA GLU A 149 23.13 -12.38 -5.42
C GLU A 149 23.73 -11.02 -5.79
N ASN A 150 24.67 -10.56 -4.96
CA ASN A 150 25.25 -9.24 -5.07
C ASN A 150 26.11 -9.13 -6.35
N GLN A 151 25.49 -8.76 -7.45
CA GLN A 151 26.24 -8.25 -8.62
C GLN A 151 26.51 -6.77 -8.35
N SER A 152 27.74 -6.51 -7.94
CA SER A 152 28.41 -5.21 -7.71
C SER A 152 27.56 -3.96 -7.96
N GLY A 153 27.04 -3.34 -6.91
CA GLY A 153 26.67 -1.93 -6.94
C GLY A 153 25.19 -1.55 -6.76
N VAL A 154 24.29 -2.47 -6.47
CA VAL A 154 22.92 -2.14 -6.08
C VAL A 154 22.76 -2.44 -4.59
N VAL A 155 22.64 -1.38 -3.79
CA VAL A 155 22.28 -1.42 -2.36
C VAL A 155 20.77 -1.21 -2.27
#